data_18d14ebfc798a1783d93d968d05d8e84
#
_entry.id   18d14ebfc798a1783d93d968d05d8e84
#
_cell.length_a   1.000
_cell.length_b   1.000
_cell.length_c   1.000
_cell.angle_alpha   90.00
_cell.angle_beta   90.00
_cell.angle_gamma   90.00
#
_symmetry.space_group_name_H-M   'P 1'
#
loop_
_entity.id
_entity.type
_entity.pdbx_description
1 polymer ?
#
loop_
_entity_poly.entity_id
_entity_poly.type
_entity_poly.pdbx_seq_one_letter_code
_entity_poly.pdbx_strand_id
1 'polypeptide(L)'
;MANDVTLVTGASGFLGKAVMKLLAGKSHHAVGLDPRPSDTAQVVDDLSDRSRLEALLTAERVTHIVHAGGVSGPMVLADNPVEVIAINVLGSLNLLYAAMESGVRTFIYCSSAAALGNFYQDEPVDEQYPLRPNNTYTSKAAMEMVLRGLWRKIPLDLCSLRFTVIYGPGRETTFTVEEIIRAARAGKAARIAPMTDWPYIYIDDAARAAV
;
A
#
# COMPACT_ATOMS: atom_id res chain seq x y z
N MET A 1 -9.71 -2.84 28.02
CA MET A 1 -9.71 -3.23 26.62
C MET A 1 -8.26 -3.43 26.25
N ALA A 2 -7.88 -4.53 25.62
CA ALA A 2 -6.51 -4.72 25.16
C ALA A 2 -6.19 -3.54 24.20
N ASN A 3 -5.05 -2.88 24.40
CA ASN A 3 -4.62 -1.81 23.51
C ASN A 3 -4.33 -2.43 22.14
N ASP A 4 -5.11 -2.06 21.14
CA ASP A 4 -4.86 -2.46 19.77
C ASP A 4 -3.55 -1.85 19.28
N VAL A 5 -2.70 -2.66 18.63
CA VAL A 5 -1.43 -2.24 18.05
C VAL A 5 -1.48 -2.47 16.55
N THR A 6 -1.15 -1.44 15.78
CA THR A 6 -1.13 -1.52 14.33
C THR A 6 0.30 -1.50 13.80
N LEU A 7 0.69 -2.55 13.06
CA LEU A 7 1.90 -2.50 12.23
C LEU A 7 1.57 -1.80 10.91
N VAL A 8 2.39 -0.81 10.55
CA VAL A 8 2.33 -0.15 9.23
C VAL A 8 3.60 -0.48 8.48
N THR A 9 3.52 -1.27 7.42
CA THR A 9 4.68 -1.49 6.55
C THR A 9 4.73 -0.43 5.46
N GLY A 10 5.91 -0.17 4.92
CA GLY A 10 6.11 0.98 4.02
C GLY A 10 6.00 2.32 4.77
N ALA A 11 6.34 2.31 6.06
CA ALA A 11 6.16 3.44 6.96
C ALA A 11 6.94 4.70 6.54
N SER A 12 8.03 4.56 5.78
CA SER A 12 8.79 5.67 5.19
C SER A 12 8.25 6.13 3.83
N GLY A 13 7.25 5.42 3.29
CA GLY A 13 6.60 5.75 2.01
C GLY A 13 5.53 6.83 2.16
N PHE A 14 5.00 7.29 1.02
CA PHE A 14 4.03 8.38 0.97
C PHE A 14 2.75 8.07 1.77
N LEU A 15 2.12 6.93 1.51
CA LEU A 15 0.91 6.50 2.23
C LEU A 15 1.23 6.08 3.67
N GLY A 16 2.31 5.30 3.87
CA GLY A 16 2.68 4.83 5.20
C GLY A 16 2.93 5.96 6.20
N LYS A 17 3.66 7.01 5.80
CA LYS A 17 3.86 8.22 6.64
C LYS A 17 2.53 8.87 7.03
N ALA A 18 1.58 8.96 6.10
CA ALA A 18 0.28 9.57 6.39
C ALA A 18 -0.55 8.70 7.35
N VAL A 19 -0.52 7.39 7.20
CA VAL A 19 -1.18 6.44 8.12
C VAL A 19 -0.55 6.54 9.52
N MET A 20 0.78 6.50 9.63
CA MET A 20 1.48 6.65 10.90
C MET A 20 1.13 7.97 11.60
N LYS A 21 1.12 9.07 10.87
CA LYS A 21 0.71 10.39 11.39
C LYS A 21 -0.74 10.40 11.88
N LEU A 22 -1.65 9.78 11.13
CA LEU A 22 -3.06 9.69 11.51
C LEU A 22 -3.25 8.88 12.79
N LEU A 23 -2.59 7.73 12.92
CA LEU A 23 -2.64 6.87 14.11
C LEU A 23 -2.08 7.58 15.34
N ALA A 24 -0.94 8.25 15.21
CA ALA A 24 -0.35 9.06 16.28
C ALA A 24 -1.29 10.17 16.74
N GLY A 25 -1.96 10.87 15.81
CA GLY A 25 -2.96 11.90 16.11
C GLY A 25 -4.19 11.39 16.86
N LYS A 26 -4.50 10.09 16.74
CA LYS A 26 -5.58 9.41 17.48
C LYS A 26 -5.09 8.76 18.78
N SER A 27 -3.84 8.97 19.18
CA SER A 27 -3.17 8.31 20.32
C SER A 27 -3.25 6.76 20.23
N HIS A 28 -3.26 6.23 19.01
CA HIS A 28 -3.28 4.81 18.74
C HIS A 28 -1.85 4.28 18.66
N HIS A 29 -1.58 3.15 19.29
CA HIS A 29 -0.24 2.55 19.24
C HIS A 29 0.02 1.96 17.85
N ALA A 30 1.03 2.47 17.16
CA ALA A 30 1.44 2.01 15.85
C ALA A 30 2.96 1.80 15.79
N VAL A 31 3.36 0.75 15.10
CA VAL A 31 4.76 0.41 14.81
C VAL A 31 4.97 0.51 13.31
N GLY A 32 5.92 1.33 12.89
CA GLY A 32 6.28 1.47 11.48
C GLY A 32 7.45 0.57 11.10
N LEU A 33 7.32 -0.18 10.01
CA LEU A 33 8.37 -1.00 9.42
C LEU A 33 8.66 -0.55 7.99
N ASP A 34 9.92 -0.29 7.68
CA ASP A 34 10.39 0.05 6.32
C ASP A 34 11.90 -0.23 6.23
N PRO A 35 12.42 -0.73 5.10
CA PRO A 35 13.86 -0.88 4.94
C PRO A 35 14.62 0.47 4.90
N ARG A 36 13.93 1.57 4.64
CA ARG A 36 14.48 2.92 4.70
C ARG A 36 14.21 3.55 6.06
N PRO A 37 15.23 4.00 6.80
CA PRO A 37 15.04 4.67 8.08
C PRO A 37 14.28 5.99 7.91
N SER A 38 13.38 6.29 8.85
CA SER A 38 12.67 7.57 8.94
C SER A 38 12.07 7.74 10.34
N ASP A 39 11.55 8.92 10.65
CA ASP A 39 10.86 9.20 11.92
C ASP A 39 9.59 8.35 12.13
N THR A 40 9.07 7.77 11.04
CA THR A 40 7.88 6.92 11.05
C THR A 40 8.20 5.43 10.96
N ALA A 41 9.45 5.04 10.75
CA ALA A 41 9.91 3.65 10.70
C ALA A 41 10.75 3.34 11.94
N GLN A 42 10.11 2.86 13.01
CA GLN A 42 10.78 2.44 14.24
C GLN A 42 11.57 1.15 14.03
N VAL A 43 11.11 0.30 13.11
CA VAL A 43 11.79 -0.94 12.72
C VAL A 43 12.35 -0.79 11.31
N VAL A 44 13.68 -0.84 11.19
CA VAL A 44 14.36 -0.78 9.90
C VAL A 44 14.66 -2.21 9.46
N ASP A 45 13.76 -2.77 8.67
CA ASP A 45 13.83 -4.12 8.15
C ASP A 45 12.95 -4.27 6.89
N ASP A 46 13.13 -5.38 6.17
CA ASP A 46 12.32 -5.72 5.02
C ASP A 46 11.37 -6.92 5.30
N LEU A 47 10.70 -7.41 4.29
CA LEU A 47 9.74 -8.50 4.40
C LEU A 47 10.31 -9.86 3.93
N SER A 48 11.63 -9.99 3.79
CA SER A 48 12.25 -11.21 3.24
C SER A 48 12.31 -12.36 4.24
N ASP A 49 12.40 -12.07 5.54
CA ASP A 49 12.55 -13.06 6.60
C ASP A 49 11.26 -13.20 7.44
N ARG A 50 10.53 -14.29 7.18
CA ARG A 50 9.30 -14.59 7.89
C ARG A 50 9.49 -14.74 9.40
N SER A 51 10.56 -15.38 9.86
CA SER A 51 10.80 -15.62 11.29
C SER A 51 11.04 -14.33 12.05
N ARG A 52 11.72 -13.36 11.42
CA ARG A 52 11.91 -12.01 11.99
C ARG A 52 10.58 -11.27 12.08
N LEU A 53 9.72 -11.39 11.07
CA LEU A 53 8.38 -10.80 11.08
C LEU A 53 7.52 -11.41 12.20
N GLU A 54 7.51 -12.73 12.36
CA GLU A 54 6.79 -13.42 13.45
C GLU A 54 7.26 -12.94 14.82
N ALA A 55 8.59 -12.84 15.01
CA ALA A 55 9.17 -12.32 16.26
C ALA A 55 8.75 -10.88 16.54
N LEU A 56 8.78 -10.01 15.53
CA LEU A 56 8.33 -8.61 15.62
C LEU A 56 6.86 -8.52 16.01
N LEU A 57 5.98 -9.21 15.27
CA LEU A 57 4.54 -9.15 15.50
C LEU A 57 4.17 -9.63 16.90
N THR A 58 4.87 -10.66 17.40
CA THR A 58 4.67 -11.22 18.72
C THR A 58 5.17 -10.27 19.82
N ALA A 59 6.39 -9.73 19.67
CA ALA A 59 7.00 -8.82 20.64
C ALA A 59 6.19 -7.54 20.83
N GLU A 60 5.71 -6.96 19.73
CA GLU A 60 4.91 -5.74 19.72
C GLU A 60 3.42 -6.00 19.99
N ARG A 61 2.99 -7.26 20.10
CA ARG A 61 1.59 -7.66 20.27
C ARG A 61 0.67 -7.06 19.19
N VAL A 62 1.12 -7.10 17.95
CA VAL A 62 0.40 -6.53 16.81
C VAL A 62 -0.94 -7.23 16.62
N THR A 63 -2.00 -6.43 16.52
CA THR A 63 -3.37 -6.90 16.30
C THR A 63 -3.92 -6.57 14.93
N HIS A 64 -3.37 -5.52 14.29
CA HIS A 64 -3.79 -5.05 12.97
C HIS A 64 -2.57 -4.76 12.11
N ILE A 65 -2.69 -5.01 10.81
CA ILE A 65 -1.65 -4.68 9.83
C ILE A 65 -2.24 -3.79 8.75
N VAL A 66 -1.59 -2.66 8.50
CA VAL A 66 -1.76 -1.85 7.29
C VAL A 66 -0.54 -2.07 6.40
N HIS A 67 -0.69 -2.91 5.40
CA HIS A 67 0.40 -3.25 4.50
C HIS A 67 0.45 -2.27 3.33
N ALA A 68 1.15 -1.14 3.51
CA ALA A 68 1.41 -0.13 2.49
C ALA A 68 2.81 -0.25 1.86
N GLY A 69 3.61 -1.22 2.32
CA GLY A 69 4.94 -1.53 1.78
C GLY A 69 4.87 -2.16 0.40
N GLY A 70 5.93 -1.96 -0.36
CA GLY A 70 6.11 -2.55 -1.67
C GLY A 70 6.57 -1.54 -2.73
N VAL A 71 6.98 -2.06 -3.86
CA VAL A 71 7.34 -1.28 -5.05
C VAL A 71 6.06 -0.80 -5.72
N SER A 72 5.92 0.50 -5.90
CA SER A 72 4.77 1.13 -6.54
C SER A 72 5.22 2.09 -7.64
N GLY A 73 4.54 2.00 -8.78
CA GLY A 73 4.83 2.81 -9.97
C GLY A 73 5.64 2.06 -11.03
N PRO A 74 5.30 2.27 -12.31
CA PRO A 74 5.90 1.54 -13.43
C PRO A 74 7.36 1.91 -13.69
N MET A 75 7.85 3.00 -13.06
CA MET A 75 9.21 3.50 -13.23
C MET A 75 10.20 2.91 -12.21
N VAL A 76 9.70 2.33 -11.11
CA VAL A 76 10.54 1.78 -10.05
C VAL A 76 10.84 0.33 -10.37
N LEU A 77 12.12 -0.03 -10.40
CA LEU A 77 12.59 -1.39 -10.79
C LEU A 77 12.01 -1.88 -12.12
N ALA A 78 11.81 -0.97 -13.09
CA ALA A 78 11.24 -1.30 -14.39
C ALA A 78 12.04 -2.38 -15.14
N ASP A 79 13.36 -2.39 -14.95
CA ASP A 79 14.27 -3.34 -15.57
C ASP A 79 14.49 -4.62 -14.73
N ASN A 80 13.86 -4.71 -13.56
CA ASN A 80 14.00 -5.87 -12.67
C ASN A 80 12.62 -6.37 -12.15
N PRO A 81 11.79 -6.95 -13.03
CA PRO A 81 10.46 -7.43 -12.63
C PRO A 81 10.50 -8.59 -11.63
N VAL A 82 11.58 -9.36 -11.60
CA VAL A 82 11.74 -10.45 -10.62
C VAL A 82 11.85 -9.91 -9.21
N GLU A 83 12.58 -8.81 -9.02
CA GLU A 83 12.69 -8.15 -7.72
C GLU A 83 11.36 -7.52 -7.29
N VAL A 84 10.60 -6.94 -8.22
CA VAL A 84 9.24 -6.46 -7.94
C VAL A 84 8.35 -7.60 -7.42
N ILE A 85 8.42 -8.78 -8.01
CA ILE A 85 7.67 -9.95 -7.55
C ILE A 85 8.19 -10.42 -6.17
N ALA A 86 9.49 -10.48 -5.97
CA ALA A 86 10.07 -10.85 -4.68
C ALA A 86 9.59 -9.93 -3.55
N ILE A 87 9.62 -8.63 -3.76
CA ILE A 87 9.19 -7.64 -2.76
C ILE A 87 7.66 -7.68 -2.59
N ASN A 88 6.90 -7.53 -3.68
CA ASN A 88 5.45 -7.30 -3.61
C ASN A 88 4.63 -8.57 -3.38
N VAL A 89 5.12 -9.73 -3.78
CA VAL A 89 4.40 -10.99 -3.62
C VAL A 89 5.01 -11.82 -2.51
N LEU A 90 6.30 -12.20 -2.63
CA LEU A 90 6.91 -13.07 -1.63
C LEU A 90 7.02 -12.37 -0.27
N GLY A 91 7.44 -11.11 -0.23
CA GLY A 91 7.48 -10.33 1.00
C GLY A 91 6.08 -10.18 1.64
N SER A 92 5.06 -9.88 0.83
CA SER A 92 3.67 -9.81 1.33
C SER A 92 3.17 -11.16 1.85
N LEU A 93 3.54 -12.27 1.22
CA LEU A 93 3.21 -13.62 1.70
C LEU A 93 3.91 -13.93 3.03
N ASN A 94 5.20 -13.60 3.18
CA ASN A 94 5.91 -13.76 4.44
C ASN A 94 5.20 -13.01 5.57
N LEU A 95 4.81 -11.75 5.33
CA LEU A 95 4.07 -10.96 6.31
C LEU A 95 2.69 -11.56 6.63
N LEU A 96 1.95 -12.03 5.62
CA LEU A 96 0.64 -12.65 5.79
C LEU A 96 0.73 -13.93 6.63
N TYR A 97 1.72 -14.80 6.34
CA TYR A 97 1.94 -16.02 7.12
C TYR A 97 2.37 -15.70 8.56
N ALA A 98 3.28 -14.75 8.74
CA ALA A 98 3.66 -14.28 10.07
C ALA A 98 2.45 -13.75 10.86
N ALA A 99 1.56 -13.02 10.21
CA ALA A 99 0.33 -12.51 10.81
C ALA A 99 -0.61 -13.64 11.27
N MET A 100 -0.75 -14.70 10.48
CA MET A 100 -1.58 -15.88 10.84
C MET A 100 -1.08 -16.58 12.11
N GLU A 101 0.24 -16.69 12.28
CA GLU A 101 0.86 -17.39 13.41
C GLU A 101 0.97 -16.54 14.68
N SER A 102 0.88 -15.18 14.53
CA SER A 102 1.12 -14.24 15.65
C SER A 102 -0.16 -13.67 16.28
N GLY A 103 -1.35 -14.18 15.91
CA GLY A 103 -2.61 -13.72 16.51
C GLY A 103 -3.09 -12.34 16.02
N VAL A 104 -2.60 -11.88 14.88
CA VAL A 104 -3.14 -10.70 14.18
C VAL A 104 -4.59 -10.97 13.79
N ARG A 105 -5.44 -9.96 13.89
CA ARG A 105 -6.89 -10.08 13.59
C ARG A 105 -7.24 -9.51 12.22
N THR A 106 -6.59 -8.43 11.82
CA THR A 106 -6.94 -7.69 10.59
C THR A 106 -5.71 -7.45 9.74
N PHE A 107 -5.82 -7.72 8.44
CA PHE A 107 -4.78 -7.47 7.46
C PHE A 107 -5.35 -6.64 6.30
N ILE A 108 -4.97 -5.36 6.24
CA ILE A 108 -5.37 -4.42 5.19
C ILE A 108 -4.23 -4.32 4.19
N TYR A 109 -4.50 -4.74 2.97
CA TYR A 109 -3.56 -4.68 1.86
C TYR A 109 -3.80 -3.45 0.99
N CYS A 110 -2.82 -2.57 0.91
CA CYS A 110 -2.86 -1.40 0.03
C CYS A 110 -2.51 -1.81 -1.40
N SER A 111 -3.55 -2.18 -2.14
CA SER A 111 -3.47 -2.51 -3.56
C SER A 111 -3.55 -1.25 -4.44
N SER A 112 -3.85 -1.43 -5.71
CA SER A 112 -3.96 -0.35 -6.69
C SER A 112 -5.11 -0.60 -7.66
N ALA A 113 -5.83 0.43 -8.05
CA ALA A 113 -6.80 0.36 -9.14
C ALA A 113 -6.15 -0.09 -10.47
N ALA A 114 -4.85 0.14 -10.65
CA ALA A 114 -4.10 -0.35 -11.81
C ALA A 114 -3.99 -1.89 -11.87
N ALA A 115 -4.33 -2.62 -10.80
CA ALA A 115 -4.49 -4.08 -10.84
C ALA A 115 -5.66 -4.52 -11.74
N LEU A 116 -6.62 -3.65 -12.01
CA LEU A 116 -7.72 -3.88 -12.94
C LEU A 116 -7.28 -3.82 -14.40
N GLY A 117 -6.14 -3.19 -14.69
CA GLY A 117 -5.65 -2.96 -16.06
C GLY A 117 -6.43 -1.89 -16.80
N ASN A 118 -6.58 -2.06 -18.12
CA ASN A 118 -7.37 -1.14 -18.93
C ASN A 118 -8.86 -1.44 -18.77
N PHE A 119 -9.65 -0.40 -18.65
CA PHE A 119 -11.11 -0.51 -18.70
C PHE A 119 -11.54 -0.66 -20.16
N TYR A 120 -12.44 -1.60 -20.40
CA TYR A 120 -12.99 -1.89 -21.74
C TYR A 120 -14.48 -1.53 -21.82
N GLN A 121 -14.97 -0.77 -20.87
CA GLN A 121 -16.36 -0.32 -20.80
C GLN A 121 -16.39 1.13 -20.28
N ASP A 122 -17.40 1.87 -20.71
CA ASP A 122 -17.63 3.26 -20.29
C ASP A 122 -18.37 3.34 -18.94
N GLU A 123 -18.92 2.21 -18.47
CA GLU A 123 -19.64 2.13 -17.21
C GLU A 123 -18.69 2.00 -16.02
N PRO A 124 -19.05 2.55 -14.86
CA PRO A 124 -18.31 2.35 -13.62
C PRO A 124 -18.11 0.86 -13.30
N VAL A 125 -16.94 0.51 -12.78
CA VAL A 125 -16.61 -0.86 -12.39
C VAL A 125 -16.76 -1.02 -10.86
N ASP A 126 -17.22 -2.19 -10.46
CA ASP A 126 -17.32 -2.60 -9.06
C ASP A 126 -16.12 -3.45 -8.60
N GLU A 127 -16.17 -3.94 -7.37
CA GLU A 127 -15.10 -4.77 -6.80
C GLU A 127 -15.00 -6.15 -7.45
N GLN A 128 -16.02 -6.57 -8.22
CA GLN A 128 -16.05 -7.86 -8.93
C GLN A 128 -15.40 -7.78 -10.31
N TYR A 129 -15.10 -6.57 -10.81
CA TYR A 129 -14.46 -6.41 -12.10
C TYR A 129 -13.16 -7.23 -12.18
N PRO A 130 -12.94 -7.98 -13.28
CA PRO A 130 -11.79 -8.88 -13.40
C PRO A 130 -10.45 -8.15 -13.31
N LEU A 131 -9.51 -8.74 -12.56
CA LEU A 131 -8.12 -8.28 -12.55
C LEU A 131 -7.47 -8.63 -13.89
N ARG A 132 -7.00 -7.61 -14.61
CA ARG A 132 -6.35 -7.75 -15.94
C ARG A 132 -5.12 -6.82 -16.03
N PRO A 133 -4.16 -6.95 -15.11
CA PRO A 133 -3.00 -6.06 -15.08
C PRO A 133 -2.16 -6.25 -16.35
N ASN A 134 -1.55 -5.16 -16.80
CA ASN A 134 -0.74 -5.14 -18.04
C ASN A 134 0.71 -4.67 -17.80
N ASN A 135 1.15 -4.54 -16.55
CA ASN A 135 2.48 -4.01 -16.20
C ASN A 135 2.93 -4.47 -14.81
N THR A 136 3.82 -3.73 -14.14
CA THR A 136 4.32 -3.98 -12.79
C THR A 136 3.22 -4.16 -11.73
N TYR A 137 2.00 -3.68 -11.97
CA TYR A 137 0.84 -3.91 -11.09
C TYR A 137 0.31 -5.35 -11.13
N THR A 138 0.86 -6.21 -12.00
CA THR A 138 0.63 -7.66 -11.98
C THR A 138 0.93 -8.24 -10.60
N SER A 139 1.96 -7.74 -9.92
CA SER A 139 2.31 -8.16 -8.56
C SER A 139 1.22 -7.81 -7.54
N LYS A 140 0.57 -6.64 -7.67
CA LYS A 140 -0.55 -6.24 -6.82
C LYS A 140 -1.78 -7.12 -7.07
N ALA A 141 -2.11 -7.37 -8.33
CA ALA A 141 -3.20 -8.27 -8.71
C ALA A 141 -2.96 -9.71 -8.22
N ALA A 142 -1.74 -10.23 -8.35
CA ALA A 142 -1.38 -11.56 -7.86
C ALA A 142 -1.64 -11.68 -6.35
N MET A 143 -1.22 -10.70 -5.56
CA MET A 143 -1.47 -10.71 -4.12
C MET A 143 -2.97 -10.60 -3.78
N GLU A 144 -3.74 -9.78 -4.51
CA GLU A 144 -5.20 -9.74 -4.33
C GLU A 144 -5.86 -11.11 -4.62
N MET A 145 -5.41 -11.82 -5.65
CA MET A 145 -5.91 -13.18 -5.95
C MET A 145 -5.61 -14.15 -4.82
N VAL A 146 -4.43 -14.07 -4.21
CA VAL A 146 -4.08 -14.87 -3.03
C VAL A 146 -5.02 -14.54 -1.87
N LEU A 147 -5.17 -13.28 -1.50
CA LEU A 147 -6.05 -12.84 -0.41
C LEU A 147 -7.50 -13.28 -0.64
N ARG A 148 -8.00 -13.16 -1.87
CA ARG A 148 -9.32 -13.62 -2.28
C ARG A 148 -9.51 -15.13 -2.11
N GLY A 149 -8.47 -15.92 -2.46
CA GLY A 149 -8.46 -17.37 -2.29
C GLY A 149 -8.43 -17.81 -0.84
N LEU A 150 -7.87 -17.00 0.06
CA LEU A 150 -7.76 -17.26 1.49
C LEU A 150 -8.93 -16.68 2.31
N TRP A 151 -9.70 -15.77 1.75
CA TRP A 151 -10.82 -15.13 2.45
C TRP A 151 -11.77 -16.16 3.06
N ARG A 152 -12.12 -15.99 4.32
CA ARG A 152 -12.90 -16.91 5.14
C ARG A 152 -12.29 -18.30 5.35
N LYS A 153 -11.05 -18.54 4.92
CA LYS A 153 -10.34 -19.82 5.14
C LYS A 153 -9.25 -19.72 6.20
N ILE A 154 -8.88 -18.51 6.57
CA ILE A 154 -7.88 -18.23 7.59
C ILE A 154 -8.47 -17.32 8.67
N PRO A 155 -7.90 -17.31 9.89
CA PRO A 155 -8.43 -16.55 11.02
C PRO A 155 -8.04 -15.07 10.98
N LEU A 156 -8.09 -14.43 9.79
CA LEU A 156 -7.79 -13.02 9.57
C LEU A 156 -8.93 -12.36 8.82
N ASP A 157 -9.31 -11.16 9.26
CA ASP A 157 -10.14 -10.26 8.48
C ASP A 157 -9.27 -9.63 7.39
N LEU A 158 -9.55 -9.96 6.14
CA LEU A 158 -8.78 -9.51 4.98
C LEU A 158 -9.51 -8.39 4.22
N CYS A 159 -8.79 -7.32 3.92
CA CYS A 159 -9.29 -6.24 3.07
C CYS A 159 -8.20 -5.82 2.07
N SER A 160 -8.58 -5.68 0.78
CA SER A 160 -7.72 -5.09 -0.26
C SER A 160 -8.28 -3.75 -0.69
N LEU A 161 -7.52 -2.68 -0.49
CA LEU A 161 -7.89 -1.33 -0.88
C LEU A 161 -7.23 -0.98 -2.22
N ARG A 162 -8.02 -0.86 -3.27
CA ARG A 162 -7.56 -0.51 -4.62
C ARG A 162 -7.44 1.01 -4.75
N PHE A 163 -6.37 1.56 -4.22
CA PHE A 163 -6.14 3.00 -4.35
C PHE A 163 -5.92 3.41 -5.81
N THR A 164 -6.53 4.52 -6.16
CA THR A 164 -6.30 5.24 -7.41
C THR A 164 -5.06 6.12 -7.28
N VAL A 165 -4.95 7.21 -8.02
CA VAL A 165 -3.81 8.12 -7.91
C VAL A 165 -3.91 8.90 -6.59
N ILE A 166 -3.10 8.53 -5.61
CA ILE A 166 -3.01 9.26 -4.34
C ILE A 166 -2.18 10.51 -4.58
N TYR A 167 -2.69 11.69 -4.20
CA TYR A 167 -1.99 12.96 -4.33
C TYR A 167 -1.95 13.74 -3.02
N GLY A 168 -1.00 14.66 -2.90
CA GLY A 168 -0.87 15.51 -1.72
C GLY A 168 0.58 15.93 -1.45
N PRO A 169 0.80 16.75 -0.42
CA PRO A 169 2.13 17.18 -0.04
C PRO A 169 3.04 16.00 0.36
N GLY A 170 4.30 16.05 -0.06
CA GLY A 170 5.30 15.03 0.29
C GLY A 170 5.36 13.84 -0.65
N ARG A 171 4.63 13.85 -1.77
CA ARG A 171 4.80 12.85 -2.81
C ARG A 171 6.14 13.05 -3.54
N GLU A 172 6.94 11.99 -3.60
CA GLU A 172 8.28 12.02 -4.23
C GLU A 172 8.22 11.79 -5.74
N THR A 173 7.19 11.08 -6.22
CA THR A 173 7.03 10.80 -7.65
C THR A 173 6.17 11.87 -8.32
N THR A 174 6.73 12.49 -9.36
CA THR A 174 6.03 13.51 -10.16
C THR A 174 4.83 12.90 -10.89
N PHE A 175 3.73 13.62 -10.94
CA PHE A 175 2.56 13.24 -11.72
C PHE A 175 1.85 14.50 -12.25
N THR A 176 0.96 14.34 -13.22
CA THR A 176 0.37 15.42 -14.01
C THR A 176 -0.19 16.58 -13.18
N VAL A 177 -0.96 16.30 -12.11
CA VAL A 177 -1.55 17.36 -11.27
C VAL A 177 -0.48 18.18 -10.55
N GLU A 178 0.57 17.53 -10.05
CA GLU A 178 1.69 18.24 -9.40
C GLU A 178 2.45 19.12 -10.40
N GLU A 179 2.66 18.62 -11.62
CA GLU A 179 3.30 19.39 -12.69
C GLU A 179 2.49 20.64 -13.03
N ILE A 180 1.17 20.52 -13.13
CA ILE A 180 0.26 21.66 -13.35
C ILE A 180 0.40 22.68 -12.22
N ILE A 181 0.33 22.23 -10.97
CA ILE A 181 0.44 23.12 -9.81
C ILE A 181 1.80 23.81 -9.78
N ARG A 182 2.87 23.09 -10.05
CA ARG A 182 4.24 23.62 -10.07
C ARG A 182 4.42 24.65 -11.20
N ALA A 183 3.93 24.36 -12.40
CA ALA A 183 3.96 25.27 -13.52
C ALA A 183 3.15 26.55 -13.25
N ALA A 184 1.93 26.40 -12.73
CA ALA A 184 1.08 27.54 -12.36
C ALA A 184 1.75 28.44 -11.32
N ARG A 185 2.36 27.86 -10.28
CA ARG A 185 3.12 28.63 -9.27
C ARG A 185 4.33 29.37 -9.85
N ALA A 186 4.93 28.82 -10.90
CA ALA A 186 6.06 29.44 -11.59
C ALA A 186 5.64 30.42 -12.71
N GLY A 187 4.33 30.66 -12.91
CA GLY A 187 3.82 31.47 -14.01
C GLY A 187 4.10 30.89 -15.40
N LYS A 188 4.25 29.56 -15.49
CA LYS A 188 4.57 28.83 -16.73
C LYS A 188 3.39 28.01 -17.21
N ALA A 189 3.32 27.79 -18.53
CA ALA A 189 2.37 26.83 -19.09
C ALA A 189 2.80 25.38 -18.76
N ALA A 190 1.86 24.55 -18.31
CA ALA A 190 2.06 23.10 -18.19
C ALA A 190 1.70 22.42 -19.51
N ARG A 191 2.55 21.51 -19.99
CA ARG A 191 2.17 20.56 -21.04
C ARG A 191 1.58 19.32 -20.36
N ILE A 192 0.29 19.13 -20.56
CA ILE A 192 -0.42 17.94 -20.07
C ILE A 192 -0.76 17.05 -21.25
N ALA A 193 -0.49 15.76 -21.12
CA ALA A 193 -1.10 14.76 -21.98
C ALA A 193 -2.63 14.81 -21.81
N PRO A 194 -3.43 14.42 -22.83
CA PRO A 194 -4.86 14.30 -22.64
C PRO A 194 -5.12 13.52 -21.35
N MET A 195 -5.76 14.16 -20.38
CA MET A 195 -6.08 13.50 -19.11
C MET A 195 -7.14 12.46 -19.41
N THR A 196 -6.80 11.21 -19.16
CA THR A 196 -7.81 10.17 -18.96
C THR A 196 -8.52 10.48 -17.65
N ASP A 197 -9.81 10.18 -17.53
CA ASP A 197 -10.64 10.40 -16.35
C ASP A 197 -10.25 9.48 -15.19
N TRP A 198 -8.98 9.58 -14.75
CA TRP A 198 -8.48 8.83 -13.61
C TRP A 198 -9.02 9.47 -12.33
N PRO A 199 -9.64 8.70 -11.46
CA PRO A 199 -10.02 9.20 -10.15
C PRO A 199 -8.79 9.47 -9.30
N TYR A 200 -8.85 10.53 -8.49
CA TYR A 200 -7.81 10.94 -7.57
C TYR A 200 -8.31 10.86 -6.14
N ILE A 201 -7.43 10.49 -5.22
CA ILE A 201 -7.71 10.51 -3.78
C ILE A 201 -6.65 11.32 -3.05
N TYR A 202 -7.08 12.23 -2.18
CA TYR A 202 -6.15 13.00 -1.36
C TYR A 202 -5.50 12.10 -0.30
N ILE A 203 -4.24 12.39 0.04
CA ILE A 203 -3.44 11.54 0.93
C ILE A 203 -4.08 11.29 2.30
N ASP A 204 -4.72 12.30 2.89
CA ASP A 204 -5.37 12.14 4.19
C ASP A 204 -6.64 11.27 4.08
N ASP A 205 -7.35 11.30 2.94
CA ASP A 205 -8.49 10.43 2.69
C ASP A 205 -8.03 8.98 2.47
N ALA A 206 -6.93 8.79 1.74
CA ALA A 206 -6.33 7.48 1.57
C ALA A 206 -5.86 6.89 2.91
N ALA A 207 -5.24 7.70 3.78
CA ALA A 207 -4.85 7.27 5.11
C ALA A 207 -6.07 6.92 5.98
N ARG A 208 -7.16 7.71 5.91
CA ARG A 208 -8.41 7.41 6.63
C ARG A 208 -9.08 6.12 6.15
N ALA A 209 -9.00 5.82 4.87
CA ALA A 209 -9.54 4.57 4.31
C ALA A 209 -8.75 3.33 4.77
N ALA A 210 -7.47 3.49 5.15
CA ALA A 210 -6.60 2.41 5.58
C ALA A 210 -6.63 2.17 7.11
N VAL A 211 -7.37 2.95 7.88
CA VAL A 211 -7.49 2.90 9.35
C VAL A 211 -8.95 2.77 9.79
#